data_51dbba81f6d895bec9661269615ecdac
#
_entry.id   51dbba81f6d895bec9661269615ecdac
#
_cell.length_a   1.000
_cell.length_b   1.000
_cell.length_c   1.000
_cell.angle_alpha   90.00
_cell.angle_beta   90.00
_cell.angle_gamma   90.00
#
_symmetry.space_group_name_H-M   'P 1'
#
loop_
_entity.id
_entity.type
_entity.pdbx_description
1 polymer ?
#
loop_
_entity_poly.entity_id
_entity_poly.type
_entity_poly.pdbx_seq_one_letter_code
_entity_poly.pdbx_strand_id
1 'polypeptide(L)' 'MPAAKKDYYEILGVGRTASEDELRKSYRRLARKYHPDLNPGDKRAEERFKDVQEAYNILSDSKKRQIYDQYG' A
#
# COMPACT_ATOMS: atom_id res chain seq x y z
N MET A 1 -20.48 -1.58 -8.73
CA MET A 1 -19.94 -1.62 -8.32
C MET A 1 -19.30 -1.05 -7.63
N PRO A 2 -19.04 -0.99 -7.29
CA PRO A 2 -18.58 -0.52 -6.52
C PRO A 2 -17.59 -0.47 -6.06
N ALA A 3 -17.11 -0.42 -6.10
CA ALA A 3 -16.04 -0.41 -5.81
C ALA A 3 -15.50 0.38 -4.88
N ALA A 4 -15.79 0.59 -3.95
CA ALA A 4 -15.24 1.45 -3.00
C ALA A 4 -14.01 0.92 -2.33
N LYS A 5 -13.73 -0.35 -2.47
CA LYS A 5 -12.57 -0.92 -1.82
C LYS A 5 -11.28 -0.59 -2.51
N LYS A 6 -10.28 -0.24 -1.72
CA LYS A 6 -8.92 -0.03 -2.22
C LYS A 6 -8.27 -1.38 -2.49
N ASP A 7 -7.58 -1.46 -3.62
CA ASP A 7 -6.79 -2.64 -3.93
C ASP A 7 -5.38 -2.40 -3.41
N TYR A 8 -5.05 -3.01 -2.29
CA TYR A 8 -3.76 -2.80 -1.64
C TYR A 8 -2.59 -3.28 -2.48
N TYR A 9 -2.77 -4.34 -3.24
CA TYR A 9 -1.72 -4.81 -4.14
C TYR A 9 -1.45 -3.78 -5.23
N GLU A 10 -2.51 -3.19 -5.75
CA GLU A 10 -2.39 -2.16 -6.78
C GLU A 10 -1.75 -0.91 -6.21
N ILE A 11 -2.11 -0.53 -5.00
CA ILE A 11 -1.51 0.63 -4.35
C ILE A 11 -0.01 0.46 -4.20
N LEU A 12 0.45 -0.72 -3.84
CA LEU A 12 1.88 -1.00 -3.72
C LEU A 12 2.52 -1.33 -5.07
N GLY A 13 1.72 -1.51 -6.12
CA GLY A 13 2.25 -1.82 -7.44
C GLY A 13 2.87 -3.19 -7.55
N VAL A 14 2.30 -4.16 -6.84
CA VAL A 14 2.79 -5.54 -6.85
C VAL A 14 1.66 -6.50 -7.18
N GLY A 15 2.03 -7.72 -7.53
CA GLY A 15 1.03 -8.76 -7.78
C GLY A 15 0.54 -9.40 -6.50
N ARG A 16 -0.56 -10.13 -6.60
CA ARG A 16 -1.15 -10.80 -5.44
C ARG A 16 -0.27 -11.89 -4.88
N THR A 17 0.67 -12.37 -5.66
CA THR A 17 1.60 -13.40 -5.21
C THR A 17 2.93 -12.83 -4.72
N ALA A 18 3.01 -11.53 -4.56
CA ALA A 18 4.24 -10.88 -4.13
C ALA A 18 4.72 -11.42 -2.80
N SER A 19 6.03 -11.61 -2.69
CA SER A 19 6.64 -12.03 -1.44
C SER A 19 6.69 -10.88 -0.44
N GLU A 20 6.97 -11.20 0.81
CA GLU A 20 7.12 -10.17 1.83
C GLU A 20 8.23 -9.19 1.49
N ASP A 21 9.31 -9.71 0.89
CA ASP A 21 10.42 -8.87 0.44
C ASP A 21 9.98 -7.89 -0.63
N GLU A 22 9.21 -8.38 -1.60
CA GLU A 22 8.70 -7.52 -2.67
C GLU A 22 7.78 -6.44 -2.13
N LEU A 23 6.93 -6.82 -1.18
CA LEU A 23 6.03 -5.86 -0.54
C LEU A 23 6.83 -4.77 0.18
N ARG A 24 7.85 -5.18 0.92
CA ARG A 24 8.68 -4.23 1.68
C ARG A 24 9.45 -3.30 0.77
N LYS A 25 10.03 -3.83 -0.30
CA LYS A 25 10.77 -3.01 -1.25
C LYS A 25 9.88 -1.98 -1.92
N SER A 26 8.70 -2.41 -2.34
CA SER A 26 7.74 -1.51 -2.96
C SER A 26 7.26 -0.45 -1.98
N TYR A 27 7.00 -0.85 -0.75
CA TYR A 27 6.58 0.08 0.29
C TYR A 27 7.64 1.16 0.50
N ARG A 28 8.91 0.75 0.66
CA ARG A 28 9.99 1.71 0.89
C ARG A 28 10.12 2.70 -0.25
N ARG A 29 10.03 2.20 -1.48
CA ARG A 29 10.14 3.05 -2.66
C ARG A 29 9.01 4.07 -2.71
N LEU A 30 7.79 3.61 -2.50
CA LEU A 30 6.62 4.49 -2.56
C LEU A 30 6.55 5.43 -1.37
N ALA A 31 6.93 4.96 -0.19
CA ALA A 31 6.97 5.80 1.00
C ALA A 31 7.95 6.96 0.80
N ARG A 32 9.08 6.69 0.18
CA ARG A 32 10.05 7.75 -0.12
C ARG A 32 9.52 8.71 -1.18
N LYS A 33 8.86 8.17 -2.20
CA LYS A 33 8.33 8.98 -3.27
C LYS A 33 7.27 9.97 -2.79
N TYR A 34 6.41 9.53 -1.87
CA TYR A 34 5.29 10.34 -1.41
C TYR A 34 5.48 10.93 -0.02
N HIS A 35 6.68 10.84 0.53
CA HIS A 35 6.94 11.31 1.89
C HIS A 35 6.65 12.81 2.00
N PRO A 36 5.99 13.24 3.08
CA PRO A 36 5.65 14.65 3.24
C PRO A 36 6.85 15.60 3.23
N ASP A 37 7.98 15.15 3.75
CA ASP A 37 9.19 15.96 3.76
C ASP A 37 9.72 16.25 2.35
N LEU A 38 9.48 15.32 1.43
CA LEU A 38 9.91 15.47 0.05
C LEU A 38 8.84 16.11 -0.83
N ASN A 39 7.62 16.20 -0.34
CA ASN A 39 6.48 16.72 -1.06
C ASN A 39 5.71 17.70 -0.18
N PRO A 40 6.36 18.74 0.33
CA PRO A 40 5.70 19.66 1.27
C PRO A 40 4.51 20.36 0.63
N GLY A 41 3.38 20.33 1.33
CA GLY A 41 2.18 21.00 0.84
C GLY A 41 1.43 20.27 -0.27
N ASP A 42 1.91 19.10 -0.68
CA ASP A 42 1.26 18.33 -1.73
C ASP A 42 0.26 17.37 -1.10
N LYS A 43 -1.02 17.72 -1.21
CA LYS A 43 -2.08 16.91 -0.60
C LYS A 43 -2.26 15.56 -1.27
N ARG A 44 -2.02 15.48 -2.56
CA ARG A 44 -2.11 14.21 -3.27
C ARG A 44 -1.04 13.24 -2.79
N ALA A 45 0.18 13.74 -2.63
CA ALA A 45 1.26 12.91 -2.10
C ALA A 45 0.94 12.46 -0.69
N GLU A 46 0.37 13.33 0.12
CA GLU A 46 -0.02 12.99 1.48
C GLU A 46 -1.05 11.87 1.51
N GLU A 47 -2.05 11.96 0.66
CA GLU A 47 -3.07 10.92 0.57
C GLU A 47 -2.48 9.61 0.09
N ARG A 48 -1.62 9.67 -0.92
CA ARG A 48 -0.95 8.48 -1.43
C ARG A 48 -0.07 7.83 -0.36
N PHE A 49 0.60 8.66 0.42
CA PHE A 49 1.44 8.17 1.50
C PHE A 49 0.62 7.39 2.52
N LYS A 50 -0.54 7.92 2.89
CA LYS A 50 -1.45 7.23 3.80
C LYS A 50 -1.94 5.91 3.23
N ASP A 51 -2.30 5.91 1.95
CA ASP A 51 -2.75 4.69 1.28
C ASP A 51 -1.65 3.64 1.25
N VAL A 52 -0.43 4.06 0.96
CA VAL A 52 0.72 3.15 0.93
C VAL A 52 0.98 2.55 2.30
N GLN A 53 0.89 3.36 3.34
CA GLN A 53 1.09 2.88 4.70
C GLN A 53 0.00 1.88 5.09
N GLU A 54 -1.23 2.17 4.76
CA GLU A 54 -2.34 1.27 5.06
C GLU A 54 -2.19 -0.06 4.32
N ALA A 55 -1.87 0.02 3.04
CA ALA A 55 -1.69 -1.18 2.23
C ALA A 55 -0.59 -2.08 2.80
N TYR A 56 0.53 -1.49 3.15
CA TYR A 56 1.63 -2.27 3.70
C TYR A 56 1.28 -2.84 5.07
N ASN A 57 0.58 -2.05 5.89
CA ASN A 57 0.17 -2.52 7.21
C ASN A 57 -0.70 -3.77 7.12
N ILE A 58 -1.57 -3.82 6.13
CA ILE A 58 -2.43 -4.98 5.92
C ILE A 58 -1.67 -6.14 5.28
N LEU A 59 -0.91 -5.87 4.24
CA LEU A 59 -0.27 -6.92 3.46
C LEU A 59 0.98 -7.49 4.12
N SER A 60 1.60 -6.77 5.04
CA SER A 60 2.80 -7.25 5.73
C SER A 60 2.47 -8.16 6.91
N ASP A 61 1.24 -8.17 7.36
CA ASP A 61 0.79 -9.05 8.44
C ASP A 61 0.12 -10.26 7.82
N SER A 62 0.67 -11.45 8.05
CA SER A 62 0.17 -12.66 7.39
C SER A 62 -1.30 -12.92 7.66
N LYS A 63 -1.76 -12.65 8.87
CA LYS A 63 -3.17 -12.86 9.20
C LYS A 63 -4.06 -11.84 8.51
N LYS A 64 -3.67 -10.58 8.55
CA LYS A 64 -4.45 -9.52 7.89
C LYS A 64 -4.45 -9.72 6.38
N ARG A 65 -3.31 -10.13 5.82
CA ARG A 65 -3.23 -10.41 4.41
C ARG A 65 -4.16 -11.55 4.01
N GLN A 66 -4.20 -12.62 4.80
CA GLN A 66 -5.10 -13.74 4.56
C GLN A 66 -6.55 -13.29 4.54
N ILE A 67 -6.93 -12.51 5.53
CA ILE A 67 -8.30 -12.00 5.63
C ILE A 67 -8.61 -11.11 4.43
N TYR A 68 -7.70 -10.24 4.08
CA TYR A 68 -7.88 -9.36 2.94
C TYR A 68 -8.04 -10.16 1.65
N ASP A 69 -7.19 -11.16 1.44
CA ASP A 69 -7.25 -11.99 0.23
C ASP A 69 -8.56 -12.76 0.14
N GLN A 70 -9.09 -13.14 1.29
CA GLN A 70 -10.33 -13.92 1.34
C GLN A 70 -11.56 -13.05 1.10
N TYR A 71 -11.58 -11.85 1.65
CA TYR A 71 -12.77 -11.00 1.61
C TYR A 71 -12.59 -9.74 0.77
N GLY A 72 -11.40 -9.47 0.41
CA GLY A 72 -10.98 -8.26 -0.23
C GLY A 72 -11.49 -7.87 -1.50
#